data_149b08d2dd85095f01fdb12b880ad41f
#
_entry.id   149b08d2dd85095f01fdb12b880ad41f
#
_cell.length_a   1.000
_cell.length_b   1.000
_cell.length_c   1.000
_cell.angle_alpha   90.00
_cell.angle_beta   90.00
_cell.angle_gamma   90.00
#
_symmetry.space_group_name_H-M   'P 1'
#
loop_
_entity.id
_entity.type
_entity.pdbx_description
1 polymer ?
#
loop_
_entity_poly.entity_id
_entity_poly.type
_entity_poly.pdbx_seq_one_letter_code
_entity_poly.pdbx_strand_id
1 'polypeptide(L)'
;MGKELGVFLVRPKNLQSKFEDSELKYDGKMEKGALSDWVKKNYHGLCGHRTSDNAKDFKLPLVTAYYDVDYTKNVKGTNYWRNRVMKVAKNFPKLNFAVSNKNDMQHEADEFGLDVMTADKPLVGVKSDKGKFVMKEAFAMDTFEQFLKDFEGNAFIKF
;
A
#
# COMPACT_ATOMS: atom_id res chain seq x y z
N MET A 1 -34.61 11.91 18.16
CA MET A 1 -33.84 11.87 16.91
C MET A 1 -33.12 10.56 16.76
N GLY A 2 -33.46 9.84 15.74
CA GLY A 2 -32.88 8.53 15.51
C GLY A 2 -31.42 8.64 15.11
N LYS A 3 -30.57 7.87 15.77
CA LYS A 3 -29.23 7.63 15.27
C LYS A 3 -29.38 6.82 13.99
N GLU A 4 -28.76 7.27 12.90
CA GLU A 4 -28.68 6.46 11.70
C GLU A 4 -27.97 5.14 12.03
N LEU A 5 -28.68 4.03 11.80
CA LEU A 5 -28.06 2.71 11.85
C LEU A 5 -27.29 2.51 10.56
N GLY A 6 -26.02 2.19 10.67
CA GLY A 6 -25.18 1.98 9.51
C GLY A 6 -23.95 1.18 9.84
N VAL A 7 -23.28 0.72 8.80
CA VAL A 7 -21.98 0.04 8.91
C VAL A 7 -20.91 1.03 8.53
N PHE A 8 -19.93 1.18 9.40
CA PHE A 8 -18.82 2.11 9.22
C PHE A 8 -17.51 1.36 9.27
N LEU A 9 -16.58 1.74 8.39
CA LEU A 9 -15.19 1.32 8.46
C LEU A 9 -14.40 2.46 9.10
N VAL A 10 -13.88 2.23 10.30
CA VAL A 10 -13.13 3.24 11.04
C VAL A 10 -11.66 2.82 11.12
N ARG A 11 -10.77 3.71 10.71
CA ARG A 11 -9.33 3.45 10.77
C ARG A 11 -8.81 3.71 12.18
N PRO A 12 -8.06 2.80 12.78
CA PRO A 12 -7.43 3.05 14.08
C PRO A 12 -6.54 4.30 14.03
N LYS A 13 -6.38 4.95 15.16
CA LYS A 13 -5.65 6.21 15.27
C LYS A 13 -4.26 6.17 14.63
N ASN A 14 -3.54 5.07 14.82
CA ASN A 14 -2.18 4.89 14.25
C ASN A 14 -2.17 4.66 12.74
N LEU A 15 -3.32 4.37 12.13
CA LEU A 15 -3.47 4.20 10.69
C LEU A 15 -4.14 5.39 10.00
N GLN A 16 -4.60 6.38 10.76
CA GLN A 16 -5.22 7.57 10.20
C GLN A 16 -4.17 8.48 9.57
N SER A 17 -4.57 9.16 8.49
CA SER A 17 -3.71 10.14 7.84
C SER A 17 -4.56 11.26 7.22
N LYS A 18 -3.89 12.36 6.85
CA LYS A 18 -4.54 13.48 6.16
C LYS A 18 -4.86 13.19 4.69
N PHE A 19 -4.38 12.06 4.16
CA PHE A 19 -4.51 11.73 2.74
C PHE A 19 -5.77 10.93 2.42
N GLU A 20 -6.47 10.43 3.42
CA GLU A 20 -7.71 9.67 3.26
C GLU A 20 -8.61 9.81 4.48
N ASP A 21 -9.90 9.53 4.29
CA ASP A 21 -10.88 9.62 5.36
C ASP A 21 -10.63 8.54 6.43
N SER A 22 -10.75 8.94 7.69
CA SER A 22 -10.60 8.01 8.81
C SER A 22 -11.83 7.13 9.02
N GLU A 23 -12.96 7.51 8.44
CA GLU A 23 -14.22 6.79 8.58
C GLU A 23 -14.93 6.73 7.23
N LEU A 24 -15.38 5.54 6.85
CA LEU A 24 -16.18 5.31 5.65
C LEU A 24 -17.50 4.70 6.03
N LYS A 25 -18.61 5.19 5.45
CA LYS A 25 -19.94 4.65 5.65
C LYS A 25 -20.30 3.72 4.50
N TYR A 26 -20.80 2.54 4.82
CA TYR A 26 -21.33 1.60 3.82
C TYR A 26 -22.74 2.02 3.43
N ASP A 27 -22.98 2.23 2.15
CA ASP A 27 -24.26 2.64 1.59
C ASP A 27 -24.88 1.61 0.62
N GLY A 28 -24.28 0.44 0.54
CA GLY A 28 -24.75 -0.63 -0.33
C GLY A 28 -25.84 -1.50 0.31
N LYS A 29 -26.16 -2.63 -0.34
CA LYS A 29 -27.15 -3.59 0.15
C LYS A 29 -26.66 -4.28 1.42
N MET A 30 -27.55 -4.46 2.38
CA MET A 30 -27.25 -5.19 3.62
C MET A 30 -27.26 -6.70 3.39
N GLU A 31 -26.35 -7.15 2.53
CA GLU A 31 -26.09 -8.57 2.24
C GLU A 31 -24.67 -8.91 2.66
N LYS A 32 -24.48 -10.09 3.22
CA LYS A 32 -23.18 -10.56 3.73
C LYS A 32 -22.08 -10.48 2.66
N GLY A 33 -22.36 -10.95 1.45
CA GLY A 33 -21.39 -10.93 0.35
C GLY A 33 -21.02 -9.52 -0.08
N ALA A 34 -22.00 -8.63 -0.24
CA ALA A 34 -21.79 -7.25 -0.65
C ALA A 34 -20.99 -6.47 0.42
N LEU A 35 -21.35 -6.67 1.70
CA LEU A 35 -20.64 -6.03 2.80
C LEU A 35 -19.19 -6.52 2.92
N SER A 36 -18.98 -7.83 2.80
CA SER A 36 -17.65 -8.43 2.83
C SER A 36 -16.75 -7.88 1.71
N ASP A 37 -17.29 -7.79 0.50
CA ASP A 37 -16.55 -7.26 -0.65
C ASP A 37 -16.19 -5.78 -0.45
N TRP A 38 -17.12 -5.00 0.10
CA TRP A 38 -16.88 -3.60 0.39
C TRP A 38 -15.78 -3.41 1.42
N VAL A 39 -15.78 -4.20 2.50
CA VAL A 39 -14.73 -4.15 3.53
C VAL A 39 -13.37 -4.51 2.92
N LYS A 40 -13.30 -5.60 2.16
CA LYS A 40 -12.05 -6.02 1.50
C LYS A 40 -11.52 -4.96 0.56
N LYS A 41 -12.39 -4.26 -0.15
CA LYS A 41 -12.02 -3.21 -1.08
C LYS A 41 -11.49 -1.95 -0.38
N ASN A 42 -11.97 -1.65 0.81
CA ASN A 42 -11.76 -0.35 1.44
C ASN A 42 -10.87 -0.36 2.68
N TYR A 43 -10.70 -1.50 3.37
CA TYR A 43 -9.97 -1.50 4.63
C TYR A 43 -8.47 -1.19 4.48
N HIS A 44 -7.89 -1.49 3.33
CA HIS A 44 -6.49 -1.15 3.07
C HIS A 44 -6.26 0.36 2.96
N GLY A 45 -7.27 1.09 2.50
CA GLY A 45 -7.14 2.51 2.23
C GLY A 45 -6.21 2.78 1.05
N LEU A 46 -5.64 3.98 1.05
CA LEU A 46 -4.74 4.43 -0.01
C LEU A 46 -3.40 3.66 0.00
N CYS A 47 -2.94 3.26 1.17
CA CYS A 47 -1.72 2.48 1.32
C CYS A 47 -1.88 1.52 2.51
N GLY A 48 -2.14 0.26 2.22
CA GLY A 48 -2.42 -0.75 3.23
C GLY A 48 -1.16 -1.35 3.86
N HIS A 49 -1.32 -1.95 5.03
CA HIS A 49 -0.29 -2.77 5.65
C HIS A 49 -0.43 -4.20 5.11
N ARG A 50 0.45 -4.58 4.20
CA ARG A 50 0.41 -5.88 3.54
C ARG A 50 1.34 -6.86 4.27
N THR A 51 0.76 -7.97 4.71
CA THR A 51 1.45 -9.02 5.45
C THR A 51 1.35 -10.34 4.70
N SER A 52 2.06 -11.36 5.16
CA SER A 52 1.93 -12.72 4.61
C SER A 52 0.49 -13.25 4.72
N ASP A 53 -0.28 -12.80 5.70
CA ASP A 53 -1.66 -13.26 5.91
C ASP A 53 -2.67 -12.62 4.96
N ASN A 54 -2.47 -11.35 4.59
CA ASN A 54 -3.44 -10.61 3.76
C ASN A 54 -2.93 -10.26 2.36
N ALA A 55 -1.77 -10.76 1.97
CA ALA A 55 -1.13 -10.41 0.71
C ALA A 55 -2.04 -10.60 -0.50
N LYS A 56 -2.86 -11.64 -0.50
CA LYS A 56 -3.79 -11.96 -1.59
C LYS A 56 -4.97 -11.00 -1.72
N ASP A 57 -5.24 -10.18 -0.72
CA ASP A 57 -6.34 -9.21 -0.77
C ASP A 57 -5.99 -7.95 -1.55
N PHE A 58 -4.73 -7.79 -1.95
CA PHE A 58 -4.26 -6.64 -2.73
C PHE A 58 -4.32 -6.94 -4.22
N LYS A 59 -4.82 -5.97 -5.00
CA LYS A 59 -4.98 -6.09 -6.45
C LYS A 59 -3.76 -5.57 -7.18
N LEU A 60 -3.54 -6.10 -8.40
CA LEU A 60 -2.51 -5.62 -9.31
C LEU A 60 -3.05 -4.45 -10.17
N PRO A 61 -2.22 -3.53 -10.62
CA PRO A 61 -0.79 -3.39 -10.32
C PRO A 61 -0.57 -2.98 -8.86
N LEU A 62 0.40 -3.61 -8.20
CA LEU A 62 0.67 -3.39 -6.78
C LEU A 62 2.07 -2.83 -6.57
N VAL A 63 2.13 -1.66 -5.94
CA VAL A 63 3.37 -1.00 -5.54
C VAL A 63 3.59 -1.27 -4.06
N THR A 64 4.69 -1.91 -3.69
CA THR A 64 4.99 -2.24 -2.30
C THR A 64 6.31 -1.59 -1.87
N ALA A 65 6.28 -0.90 -0.75
CA ALA A 65 7.48 -0.39 -0.10
C ALA A 65 7.84 -1.31 1.07
N TYR A 66 9.06 -1.84 1.06
CA TYR A 66 9.58 -2.76 2.08
C TYR A 66 10.52 -2.01 3.00
N TYR A 67 10.21 -2.02 4.30
CA TYR A 67 11.04 -1.41 5.33
C TYR A 67 10.66 -1.96 6.70
N ASP A 68 11.14 -1.37 7.77
CA ASP A 68 10.83 -1.81 9.14
C ASP A 68 9.43 -1.33 9.55
N VAL A 69 8.41 -1.93 8.94
CA VAL A 69 6.99 -1.65 9.20
C VAL A 69 6.57 -2.36 10.48
N ASP A 70 6.29 -1.59 11.52
CA ASP A 70 5.83 -2.15 12.80
C ASP A 70 4.97 -1.13 13.52
N TYR A 71 3.68 -1.37 13.56
CA TYR A 71 2.71 -0.47 14.20
C TYR A 71 2.71 -0.58 15.73
N THR A 72 3.52 -1.46 16.28
CA THR A 72 3.66 -1.65 17.73
C THR A 72 4.96 -1.05 18.26
N LYS A 73 6.09 -1.42 17.64
CA LYS A 73 7.42 -1.04 18.09
C LYS A 73 8.02 0.14 17.34
N ASN A 74 7.54 0.42 16.14
CA ASN A 74 8.09 1.47 15.26
C ASN A 74 6.97 2.28 14.58
N VAL A 75 6.02 2.76 15.35
CA VAL A 75 4.86 3.51 14.81
C VAL A 75 5.31 4.77 14.06
N LYS A 76 6.25 5.53 14.61
CA LYS A 76 6.74 6.77 14.00
C LYS A 76 7.45 6.51 12.67
N GLY A 77 8.37 5.55 12.64
CA GLY A 77 9.09 5.20 11.42
C GLY A 77 8.19 4.60 10.35
N THR A 78 7.25 3.76 10.77
CA THR A 78 6.25 3.18 9.88
C THR A 78 5.43 4.27 9.20
N ASN A 79 4.89 5.22 9.96
CA ASN A 79 4.07 6.29 9.42
C ASN A 79 4.88 7.35 8.68
N TYR A 80 6.13 7.57 9.05
CA TYR A 80 7.02 8.49 8.35
C TYR A 80 7.13 8.13 6.86
N TRP A 81 7.44 6.88 6.57
CA TRP A 81 7.58 6.40 5.20
C TRP A 81 6.23 6.17 4.52
N ARG A 82 5.25 5.63 5.26
CA ARG A 82 3.91 5.40 4.73
C ARG A 82 3.27 6.71 4.25
N ASN A 83 3.40 7.78 5.00
CA ASN A 83 2.86 9.08 4.60
C ASN A 83 3.50 9.59 3.31
N ARG A 84 4.77 9.32 3.11
CA ARG A 84 5.46 9.68 1.87
C ARG A 84 4.96 8.85 0.68
N VAL A 85 4.74 7.57 0.89
CA VAL A 85 4.13 6.71 -0.13
C VAL A 85 2.72 7.21 -0.46
N MET A 86 1.91 7.52 0.54
CA MET A 86 0.53 7.99 0.35
C MET A 86 0.46 9.33 -0.39
N LYS A 87 1.38 10.23 -0.10
CA LYS A 87 1.42 11.52 -0.78
C LYS A 87 1.62 11.37 -2.27
N VAL A 88 2.44 10.42 -2.70
CA VAL A 88 2.64 10.10 -4.11
C VAL A 88 1.47 9.28 -4.64
N ALA A 89 0.97 8.32 -3.86
CA ALA A 89 -0.08 7.37 -4.26
C ALA A 89 -1.35 8.06 -4.74
N LYS A 90 -1.73 9.18 -4.13
CA LYS A 90 -2.94 9.91 -4.51
C LYS A 90 -2.90 10.46 -5.94
N ASN A 91 -1.71 10.57 -6.54
CA ASN A 91 -1.52 10.99 -7.91
C ASN A 91 -1.57 9.82 -8.92
N PHE A 92 -1.66 8.58 -8.43
CA PHE A 92 -1.66 7.37 -9.24
C PHE A 92 -2.86 6.47 -8.89
N PRO A 93 -4.10 6.92 -9.20
CA PRO A 93 -5.31 6.21 -8.78
C PRO A 93 -5.49 4.84 -9.44
N LYS A 94 -4.76 4.55 -10.52
CA LYS A 94 -4.82 3.26 -11.20
C LYS A 94 -3.93 2.21 -10.55
N LEU A 95 -3.04 2.61 -9.64
CA LEU A 95 -2.13 1.71 -8.94
C LEU A 95 -2.64 1.44 -7.53
N ASN A 96 -2.28 0.28 -7.00
CA ASN A 96 -2.55 -0.09 -5.61
C ASN A 96 -1.25 0.00 -4.82
N PHE A 97 -1.33 0.44 -3.57
CA PHE A 97 -0.14 0.73 -2.77
C PHE A 97 -0.19 -0.02 -1.44
N ALA A 98 0.97 -0.47 -1.00
CA ALA A 98 1.13 -1.15 0.28
C ALA A 98 2.50 -0.87 0.89
N VAL A 99 2.57 -0.99 2.20
CA VAL A 99 3.84 -1.08 2.93
C VAL A 99 3.91 -2.45 3.58
N SER A 100 5.08 -3.04 3.59
CA SER A 100 5.30 -4.39 4.13
C SER A 100 6.55 -4.43 4.99
N ASN A 101 6.46 -5.16 6.10
CA ASN A 101 7.62 -5.41 6.95
C ASN A 101 8.65 -6.25 6.19
N LYS A 102 9.86 -5.77 6.14
CA LYS A 102 10.95 -6.40 5.37
C LYS A 102 11.30 -7.81 5.84
N ASN A 103 11.10 -8.10 7.13
CA ASN A 103 11.35 -9.45 7.66
C ASN A 103 10.21 -10.41 7.32
N ASP A 104 8.97 -9.97 7.49
CA ASP A 104 7.78 -10.77 7.17
C ASP A 104 7.71 -11.11 5.69
N MET A 105 8.07 -10.16 4.83
CA MET A 105 7.95 -10.30 3.38
C MET A 105 9.32 -10.45 2.68
N GLN A 106 10.35 -10.86 3.41
CA GLN A 106 11.69 -11.02 2.86
C GLN A 106 11.72 -11.92 1.62
N HIS A 107 10.99 -13.04 1.67
CA HIS A 107 10.94 -13.99 0.56
C HIS A 107 10.43 -13.32 -0.73
N GLU A 108 9.38 -12.51 -0.62
CA GLU A 108 8.84 -11.76 -1.77
C GLU A 108 9.84 -10.70 -2.25
N ALA A 109 10.47 -9.99 -1.33
CA ALA A 109 11.48 -8.99 -1.68
C ALA A 109 12.67 -9.63 -2.40
N ASP A 110 13.07 -10.84 -1.98
CA ASP A 110 14.12 -11.60 -2.64
C ASP A 110 13.75 -11.97 -4.08
N GLU A 111 12.48 -12.29 -4.32
CA GLU A 111 11.97 -12.55 -5.68
C GLU A 111 12.08 -11.34 -6.61
N PHE A 112 12.01 -10.13 -6.04
CA PHE A 112 12.26 -8.87 -6.77
C PHE A 112 13.75 -8.58 -6.95
N GLY A 113 14.63 -9.30 -6.25
CA GLY A 113 16.05 -8.99 -6.20
C GLY A 113 16.40 -7.82 -5.28
N LEU A 114 15.53 -7.50 -4.31
CA LEU A 114 15.73 -6.41 -3.37
C LEU A 114 16.45 -6.89 -2.11
N ASP A 115 17.56 -6.26 -1.76
CA ASP A 115 18.29 -6.54 -0.53
C ASP A 115 17.74 -5.68 0.62
N VAL A 116 16.60 -6.11 1.17
CA VAL A 116 15.88 -5.36 2.20
C VAL A 116 16.57 -5.36 3.55
N MET A 117 17.45 -6.35 3.81
CA MET A 117 18.06 -6.51 5.12
C MET A 117 19.18 -5.51 5.38
N THR A 118 19.89 -5.06 4.33
CA THR A 118 20.97 -4.07 4.46
C THR A 118 20.53 -2.65 4.15
N ALA A 119 19.31 -2.46 3.64
CA ALA A 119 18.80 -1.14 3.26
C ALA A 119 18.38 -0.34 4.50
N ASP A 120 18.77 0.93 4.54
CA ASP A 120 18.37 1.90 5.56
C ASP A 120 17.16 2.74 5.16
N LYS A 121 16.74 2.66 3.89
CA LYS A 121 15.55 3.32 3.35
C LYS A 121 14.63 2.29 2.72
N PRO A 122 13.34 2.63 2.54
CA PRO A 122 12.42 1.71 1.87
C PRO A 122 12.90 1.33 0.48
N LEU A 123 12.73 0.06 0.13
CA LEU A 123 12.93 -0.43 -1.22
C LEU A 123 11.56 -0.69 -1.84
N VAL A 124 11.41 -0.35 -3.11
CA VAL A 124 10.11 -0.39 -3.79
C VAL A 124 10.11 -1.40 -4.93
N GLY A 125 9.10 -2.25 -4.95
CA GLY A 125 8.83 -3.16 -6.05
C GLY A 125 7.42 -2.95 -6.58
N VAL A 126 7.24 -3.16 -7.88
CA VAL A 126 5.91 -3.14 -8.51
C VAL A 126 5.67 -4.51 -9.14
N LYS A 127 4.52 -5.10 -8.79
CA LYS A 127 4.06 -6.35 -9.39
C LYS A 127 2.85 -6.04 -10.27
N SER A 128 2.89 -6.50 -11.51
CA SER A 128 1.80 -6.32 -12.47
C SER A 128 1.64 -7.58 -13.33
N ASP A 129 0.62 -7.58 -14.18
CA ASP A 129 0.43 -8.61 -15.19
C ASP A 129 1.56 -8.65 -16.23
N LYS A 130 2.31 -7.57 -16.35
CA LYS A 130 3.47 -7.47 -17.25
C LYS A 130 4.79 -7.95 -16.63
N GLY A 131 4.78 -8.22 -15.32
CA GLY A 131 5.96 -8.69 -14.61
C GLY A 131 6.25 -7.91 -13.34
N LYS A 132 7.49 -8.04 -12.89
CA LYS A 132 8.00 -7.40 -11.66
C LYS A 132 9.02 -6.33 -12.01
N PHE A 133 8.88 -5.16 -11.38
CA PHE A 133 9.75 -4.00 -11.61
C PHE A 133 10.26 -3.49 -10.27
N VAL A 134 11.49 -3.00 -10.24
CA VAL A 134 12.09 -2.48 -9.00
C VAL A 134 12.62 -1.08 -9.22
N MET A 135 12.50 -0.25 -8.18
CA MET A 135 13.11 1.08 -8.17
C MET A 135 14.58 0.94 -7.76
N LYS A 136 15.48 1.34 -8.64
CA LYS A 136 16.93 1.21 -8.43
C LYS A 136 17.51 2.38 -7.63
N GLU A 137 16.91 3.56 -7.73
CA GLU A 137 17.35 4.74 -7.02
C GLU A 137 16.95 4.68 -5.54
N ALA A 138 17.70 5.38 -4.69
CA ALA A 138 17.35 5.52 -3.28
C ALA A 138 15.98 6.20 -3.15
N PHE A 139 15.20 5.77 -2.15
CA PHE A 139 13.86 6.30 -1.94
C PHE A 139 13.90 7.80 -1.62
N ALA A 140 13.25 8.58 -2.47
CA ALA A 140 12.93 9.98 -2.27
C ALA A 140 11.59 10.24 -2.97
N MET A 141 10.92 11.31 -2.59
CA MET A 141 9.59 11.61 -3.16
C MET A 141 9.63 11.75 -4.67
N ASP A 142 10.63 12.45 -5.18
CA ASP A 142 10.80 12.70 -6.62
C ASP A 142 11.23 11.44 -7.39
N THR A 143 12.16 10.66 -6.86
CA THR A 143 12.60 9.40 -7.49
C THR A 143 11.47 8.38 -7.51
N PHE A 144 10.69 8.30 -6.45
CA PHE A 144 9.54 7.40 -6.36
C PHE A 144 8.46 7.81 -7.37
N GLU A 145 8.11 9.09 -7.42
CA GLU A 145 7.12 9.59 -8.36
C GLU A 145 7.55 9.37 -9.82
N GLN A 146 8.82 9.64 -10.13
CA GLN A 146 9.35 9.43 -11.47
C GLN A 146 9.34 7.95 -11.87
N PHE A 147 9.70 7.07 -10.94
CA PHE A 147 9.63 5.63 -11.16
C PHE A 147 8.22 5.17 -11.53
N LEU A 148 7.20 5.68 -10.83
CA LEU A 148 5.81 5.33 -11.12
C LEU A 148 5.33 5.91 -12.46
N LYS A 149 5.76 7.12 -12.81
CA LYS A 149 5.47 7.70 -14.13
C LYS A 149 6.08 6.86 -15.24
N ASP A 150 7.32 6.42 -15.06
CA ASP A 150 8.01 5.56 -16.02
C ASP A 150 7.31 4.19 -16.14
N PHE A 151 6.84 3.65 -15.03
CA PHE A 151 6.07 2.41 -15.04
C PHE A 151 4.76 2.56 -15.81
N GLU A 152 3.99 3.61 -15.55
CA GLU A 152 2.73 3.87 -16.25
C GLU A 152 2.94 4.15 -17.74
N GLY A 153 4.06 4.80 -18.08
CA GLY A 153 4.46 5.08 -19.45
C GLY A 153 5.09 3.91 -20.19
N ASN A 154 5.19 2.73 -19.56
CA ASN A 154 5.82 1.52 -20.10
C ASN A 154 7.30 1.71 -20.46
N ALA A 155 8.01 2.61 -19.75
CA ALA A 155 9.42 2.90 -20.03
C ALA A 155 10.36 1.71 -19.78
N PHE A 156 9.90 0.71 -19.00
CA PHE A 156 10.67 -0.48 -18.66
C PHE A 156 10.43 -1.66 -19.61
N ILE A 157 9.53 -1.51 -20.58
CA ILE A 157 9.26 -2.58 -21.55
C ILE A 157 10.36 -2.53 -22.60
N LYS A 158 11.13 -3.62 -22.68
CA LYS A 158 12.12 -3.81 -23.74
C LYS A 158 11.48 -4.60 -24.87
N PHE A 159 11.59 -4.09 -26.04
CA PHE A 159 11.13 -4.75 -27.27
C PHE A 159 12.24 -5.64 -27.84
#